data_82b96a7b19a693ddd757eaff222680fd
#
_entry.id   82b96a7b19a693ddd757eaff222680fd
#
_cell.length_a   1.000
_cell.length_b   1.000
_cell.length_c   1.000
_cell.angle_alpha   90.00
_cell.angle_beta   90.00
_cell.angle_gamma   90.00
#
_symmetry.space_group_name_H-M   'P 1'
#
loop_
_entity.id
_entity.type
_entity.pdbx_description
1 polymer ?
#
loop_
_entity_poly.entity_id
_entity_poly.type
_entity_poly.pdbx_seq_one_letter_code
_entity_poly.pdbx_strand_id
1 'polypeptide(L)'
;MAGISSEQSAALLVACEGLAAPNLSTRVYRDECCVSFTLPQDEGGLYVNLKTFKAYASEYLALDAAATDSPLYLHQHWVKVPKEPTVHSSEDHVQADGGQAAVEADGTETYTFEENWRWRKDYQLYLPSQQALLPFPDDAVPEALATIVNKVINAEDAFRSAELSSAKVDFVVQVSLPPCPPD
;
A
#
# COMPACT_ATOMS: atom_id res chain seq x y z
N MET A 1 23.37 -2.39 6.08
CA MET A 1 22.44 -1.29 6.41
C MET A 1 22.84 -0.76 7.78
N ALA A 2 22.89 0.56 7.96
CA ALA A 2 23.13 1.13 9.28
C ALA A 2 21.84 0.97 10.10
N GLY A 3 21.94 0.37 11.30
CA GLY A 3 20.81 0.25 12.24
C GLY A 3 20.43 1.61 12.85
N ILE A 4 19.33 1.66 13.57
CA ILE A 4 18.85 2.84 14.28
C ILE A 4 19.79 3.18 15.44
N SER A 5 20.24 4.44 15.52
CA SER A 5 21.09 4.89 16.62
C SER A 5 20.29 5.06 17.92
N SER A 6 21.00 5.09 19.09
CA SER A 6 20.35 5.34 20.37
C SER A 6 19.61 6.68 20.45
N GLU A 7 20.14 7.72 19.81
CA GLU A 7 19.49 9.04 19.72
C GLU A 7 18.21 8.97 18.88
N GLN A 8 18.24 8.26 17.76
CA GLN A 8 17.07 8.05 16.91
C GLN A 8 16.00 7.21 17.61
N SER A 9 16.39 6.19 18.35
CA SER A 9 15.47 5.39 19.16
C SER A 9 14.78 6.23 20.24
N ALA A 10 15.52 7.12 20.92
CA ALA A 10 14.94 8.05 21.88
C ALA A 10 13.96 9.05 21.21
N ALA A 11 14.30 9.54 20.02
CA ALA A 11 13.41 10.42 19.26
C ALA A 11 12.12 9.70 18.81
N LEU A 12 12.22 8.42 18.45
CA LEU A 12 11.03 7.59 18.11
C LEU A 12 10.11 7.40 19.32
N LEU A 13 10.66 7.21 20.52
CA LEU A 13 9.87 7.10 21.76
C LEU A 13 9.07 8.38 22.01
N VAL A 14 9.73 9.54 21.93
CA VAL A 14 9.05 10.85 22.10
C VAL A 14 7.98 11.06 21.00
N ALA A 15 8.30 10.73 19.74
CA ALA A 15 7.36 10.85 18.64
C ALA A 15 6.14 9.94 18.80
N CYS A 16 6.29 8.80 19.46
CA CYS A 16 5.21 7.84 19.68
C CYS A 16 4.17 8.32 20.72
N GLU A 17 4.54 9.18 21.68
CA GLU A 17 3.68 9.60 22.80
C GLU A 17 2.37 10.29 22.34
N GLY A 18 2.36 10.90 21.15
CA GLY A 18 1.18 11.60 20.61
C GLY A 18 0.41 10.82 19.55
N LEU A 19 0.82 9.57 19.24
CA LEU A 19 0.24 8.77 18.17
C LEU A 19 -0.76 7.75 18.72
N ALA A 20 -1.84 7.55 17.95
CA ALA A 20 -2.83 6.50 18.22
C ALA A 20 -2.96 5.56 17.03
N ALA A 21 -3.18 4.27 17.29
CA ALA A 21 -3.41 3.33 16.21
C ALA A 21 -4.76 3.60 15.52
N PRO A 22 -4.86 3.42 14.19
CA PRO A 22 -6.14 3.48 13.52
C PRO A 22 -7.09 2.40 14.06
N ASN A 23 -8.37 2.74 14.18
CA ASN A 23 -9.45 1.83 14.54
C ASN A 23 -10.27 1.46 13.30
N LEU A 24 -11.28 0.61 13.46
CA LEU A 24 -12.12 0.12 12.35
C LEU A 24 -12.90 1.22 11.60
N SER A 25 -13.12 2.38 12.23
CA SER A 25 -13.80 3.52 11.60
C SER A 25 -12.82 4.56 11.04
N THR A 26 -11.53 4.41 11.29
CA THR A 26 -10.50 5.33 10.81
C THR A 26 -10.26 5.10 9.33
N ARG A 27 -10.40 6.16 8.53
CA ARG A 27 -10.03 6.12 7.12
C ARG A 27 -8.53 6.31 6.96
N VAL A 28 -7.87 5.36 6.33
CA VAL A 28 -6.44 5.40 6.04
C VAL A 28 -6.26 5.62 4.53
N TYR A 29 -5.64 6.73 4.15
CA TYR A 29 -5.31 7.08 2.77
C TYR A 29 -3.81 6.83 2.59
N ARG A 30 -3.42 5.74 1.96
CA ARG A 30 -2.01 5.34 1.87
C ARG A 30 -1.53 4.97 0.46
N ASP A 31 -2.45 4.63 -0.43
CA ASP A 31 -2.09 4.11 -1.75
C ASP A 31 -1.96 5.24 -2.80
N GLU A 32 -2.36 6.47 -2.43
CA GLU A 32 -2.27 7.66 -3.29
C GLU A 32 -2.05 8.93 -2.45
N CYS A 33 -1.32 9.90 -3.01
CA CYS A 33 -1.13 11.21 -2.39
C CYS A 33 -2.44 11.99 -2.31
N CYS A 34 -2.78 12.54 -1.13
CA CYS A 34 -4.01 13.32 -0.93
C CYS A 34 -4.05 14.68 -1.65
N VAL A 35 -2.94 15.11 -2.27
CA VAL A 35 -2.82 16.41 -2.96
C VAL A 35 -2.52 16.24 -4.44
N SER A 36 -1.70 15.25 -4.79
CA SER A 36 -1.35 14.90 -6.16
C SER A 36 -1.78 13.46 -6.45
N PHE A 37 -1.62 13.00 -7.69
CA PHE A 37 -1.89 11.61 -8.08
C PHE A 37 -0.64 10.72 -7.97
N THR A 38 0.35 11.12 -7.16
CA THR A 38 1.57 10.34 -6.90
C THR A 38 1.22 9.06 -6.17
N LEU A 39 1.81 7.95 -6.60
CA LEU A 39 1.60 6.60 -6.08
C LEU A 39 2.86 6.09 -5.35
N PRO A 40 2.76 5.04 -4.51
CA PRO A 40 3.93 4.46 -3.82
C PRO A 40 5.00 3.88 -4.76
N GLN A 41 4.64 3.55 -5.99
CA GLN A 41 5.56 3.05 -7.04
C GLN A 41 6.28 4.15 -7.81
N ASP A 42 5.90 5.41 -7.63
CA ASP A 42 6.57 6.54 -8.27
C ASP A 42 7.91 6.85 -7.58
N GLU A 43 8.78 7.58 -8.27
CA GLU A 43 10.07 7.99 -7.72
C GLU A 43 9.88 8.78 -6.42
N GLY A 44 10.55 8.33 -5.36
CA GLY A 44 10.44 8.93 -4.03
C GLY A 44 9.35 8.35 -3.14
N GLY A 45 8.44 7.53 -3.66
CA GLY A 45 7.38 6.88 -2.88
C GLY A 45 6.41 7.85 -2.21
N LEU A 46 5.71 7.39 -1.18
CA LEU A 46 4.76 8.18 -0.40
C LEU A 46 5.09 8.18 1.10
N TYR A 47 4.68 9.26 1.77
CA TYR A 47 4.82 9.45 3.20
C TYR A 47 3.44 9.52 3.86
N VAL A 48 3.09 8.50 4.63
CA VAL A 48 1.83 8.45 5.36
C VAL A 48 2.00 9.08 6.73
N ASN A 49 1.30 10.17 7.00
CA ASN A 49 1.27 10.83 8.29
C ASN A 49 0.64 9.91 9.35
N LEU A 50 1.38 9.51 10.38
CA LEU A 50 0.89 8.58 11.40
C LEU A 50 -0.08 9.22 12.43
N LYS A 51 -0.32 10.52 12.34
CA LYS A 51 -1.32 11.25 13.17
C LYS A 51 -2.65 11.39 12.43
N THR A 52 -2.62 11.65 11.12
CA THR A 52 -3.82 11.92 10.31
C THR A 52 -4.20 10.80 9.35
N PHE A 53 -3.32 9.83 9.14
CA PHE A 53 -3.46 8.70 8.22
C PHE A 53 -3.68 9.10 6.76
N LYS A 54 -3.08 10.23 6.35
CA LYS A 54 -3.09 10.73 4.97
C LYS A 54 -1.71 10.59 4.36
N ALA A 55 -1.65 10.21 3.08
CA ALA A 55 -0.39 10.10 2.34
C ALA A 55 -0.08 11.36 1.54
N TYR A 56 1.20 11.67 1.47
CA TYR A 56 1.74 12.81 0.76
C TYR A 56 3.00 12.43 -0.02
N ALA A 57 3.20 13.04 -1.19
CA ALA A 57 4.47 13.03 -1.86
C ALA A 57 5.48 13.92 -1.11
N SER A 58 6.78 13.72 -1.33
CA SER A 58 7.86 14.40 -0.60
C SER A 58 7.75 15.93 -0.62
N GLU A 59 7.25 16.51 -1.70
CA GLU A 59 7.08 17.95 -1.90
C GLU A 59 6.04 18.59 -0.97
N TYR A 60 5.07 17.80 -0.46
CA TYR A 60 4.00 18.28 0.43
C TYR A 60 4.29 18.02 1.91
N LEU A 61 5.37 17.32 2.25
CA LEU A 61 5.69 16.97 3.65
C LEU A 61 5.86 18.20 4.54
N ALA A 62 6.57 19.23 4.06
CA ALA A 62 6.80 20.44 4.84
C ALA A 62 5.49 21.18 5.14
N LEU A 63 4.55 21.19 4.19
CA LEU A 63 3.23 21.82 4.36
C LEU A 63 2.38 21.03 5.35
N ASP A 64 2.34 19.69 5.22
CA ASP A 64 1.58 18.84 6.12
C ASP A 64 2.17 18.88 7.54
N ALA A 65 3.49 18.80 7.68
CA ALA A 65 4.15 18.88 8.99
C ALA A 65 3.85 20.21 9.70
N ALA A 66 3.87 21.33 8.98
CA ALA A 66 3.53 22.65 9.53
C ALA A 66 2.04 22.75 9.94
N ALA A 67 1.15 22.09 9.21
CA ALA A 67 -0.29 22.13 9.46
C ALA A 67 -0.74 21.18 10.58
N THR A 68 -0.10 20.02 10.72
CA THR A 68 -0.55 18.94 11.61
C THR A 68 0.32 18.75 12.83
N ASP A 69 1.52 19.33 12.84
CA ASP A 69 2.56 19.09 13.85
C ASP A 69 2.80 17.57 14.03
N SER A 70 2.88 16.87 12.90
CA SER A 70 3.09 15.42 12.91
C SER A 70 4.56 15.09 13.18
N PRO A 71 4.84 14.31 14.23
CA PRO A 71 6.21 14.00 14.60
C PRO A 71 6.82 12.89 13.72
N LEU A 72 5.99 12.11 13.02
CA LEU A 72 6.43 10.89 12.35
C LEU A 72 5.56 10.53 11.15
N TYR A 73 6.23 10.02 10.10
CA TYR A 73 5.60 9.51 8.88
C TYR A 73 6.08 8.09 8.58
N LEU A 74 5.21 7.28 7.99
CA LEU A 74 5.58 6.02 7.36
C LEU A 74 5.90 6.29 5.89
N HIS A 75 7.16 6.19 5.50
CA HIS A 75 7.57 6.20 4.10
C HIS A 75 7.36 4.81 3.51
N GLN A 76 6.69 4.75 2.36
CA GLN A 76 6.47 3.53 1.61
C GLN A 76 6.89 3.71 0.15
N HIS A 77 7.64 2.74 -0.36
CA HIS A 77 8.06 2.69 -1.75
C HIS A 77 7.90 1.28 -2.29
N TRP A 78 7.24 1.14 -3.43
CA TRP A 78 6.98 -0.15 -4.04
C TRP A 78 7.85 -0.32 -5.27
N VAL A 79 8.69 -1.33 -5.25
CA VAL A 79 9.65 -1.63 -6.31
C VAL A 79 9.20 -2.87 -7.07
N LYS A 80 9.20 -2.78 -8.39
CA LYS A 80 8.90 -3.90 -9.27
C LYS A 80 10.08 -4.86 -9.27
N VAL A 81 9.87 -6.10 -8.84
CA VAL A 81 10.89 -7.15 -8.80
C VAL A 81 10.43 -8.37 -9.57
N PRO A 82 11.33 -9.10 -10.28
CA PRO A 82 10.98 -10.35 -10.92
C PRO A 82 10.46 -11.37 -9.89
N LYS A 83 9.47 -12.17 -10.28
CA LYS A 83 9.14 -13.38 -9.52
C LYS A 83 10.29 -14.38 -9.69
N GLU A 84 10.69 -15.01 -8.60
CA GLU A 84 11.60 -16.15 -8.70
C GLU A 84 10.89 -17.28 -9.46
N PRO A 85 11.55 -17.94 -10.41
CA PRO A 85 10.96 -19.06 -11.11
C PRO A 85 10.58 -20.14 -10.09
N THR A 86 9.30 -20.42 -9.98
CA THR A 86 8.81 -21.56 -9.19
C THR A 86 9.33 -22.81 -9.90
N VAL A 87 10.31 -23.49 -9.31
CA VAL A 87 10.80 -24.79 -9.78
C VAL A 87 9.68 -25.80 -9.49
N HIS A 88 8.71 -25.88 -10.40
CA HIS A 88 7.86 -27.04 -10.46
C HIS A 88 8.71 -28.17 -11.05
N SER A 89 9.14 -29.09 -10.19
CA SER A 89 9.71 -30.37 -10.60
C SER A 89 8.60 -31.24 -11.25
N SER A 90 8.39 -31.03 -12.51
CA SER A 90 7.75 -32.00 -13.40
C SER A 90 8.48 -31.91 -14.73
N GLU A 91 9.13 -33.01 -15.04
CA GLU A 91 9.83 -33.28 -16.30
C GLU A 91 8.86 -33.09 -17.47
N ASP A 92 9.41 -32.53 -18.55
CA ASP A 92 8.78 -32.28 -19.87
C ASP A 92 7.86 -31.03 -19.98
N HIS A 93 8.39 -29.92 -20.47
CA HIS A 93 8.16 -29.42 -21.82
C HIS A 93 8.88 -28.06 -22.06
N VAL A 94 9.40 -27.92 -23.24
CA VAL A 94 10.11 -26.78 -23.84
C VAL A 94 9.34 -25.49 -23.64
N GLN A 95 10.01 -24.52 -23.01
CA GLN A 95 9.52 -23.14 -22.88
C GLN A 95 9.46 -22.44 -24.24
N ALA A 96 8.25 -22.03 -24.61
CA ALA A 96 8.07 -20.87 -25.46
C ALA A 96 7.59 -19.72 -24.59
N ASP A 97 8.25 -18.58 -24.73
CA ASP A 97 7.88 -17.28 -24.17
C ASP A 97 6.46 -16.93 -24.66
N GLY A 98 5.49 -16.90 -23.75
CA GLY A 98 4.09 -16.59 -24.11
C GLY A 98 3.10 -17.31 -23.21
N GLY A 99 2.12 -16.60 -22.70
CA GLY A 99 1.11 -17.05 -21.76
C GLY A 99 0.51 -18.43 -22.08
N GLN A 100 0.25 -19.21 -21.05
CA GLN A 100 -0.41 -20.51 -21.16
C GLN A 100 -1.87 -20.31 -21.57
N ALA A 101 -2.24 -20.86 -22.73
CA ALA A 101 -3.63 -20.98 -23.11
C ALA A 101 -4.23 -22.23 -22.44
N ALA A 102 -5.22 -22.05 -21.59
CA ALA A 102 -6.08 -23.13 -21.14
C ALA A 102 -7.29 -23.21 -22.08
N VAL A 103 -7.51 -24.36 -22.67
CA VAL A 103 -8.71 -24.61 -23.50
C VAL A 103 -9.80 -25.15 -22.57
N GLU A 104 -10.86 -24.39 -22.40
CA GLU A 104 -12.04 -24.87 -21.68
C GLU A 104 -12.84 -25.88 -22.53
N ALA A 105 -13.68 -26.68 -21.86
CA ALA A 105 -14.44 -27.77 -22.50
C ALA A 105 -15.41 -27.33 -23.61
N ASP A 106 -15.65 -26.03 -23.74
CA ASP A 106 -16.49 -25.37 -24.76
C ASP A 106 -15.70 -24.89 -25.99
N GLY A 107 -14.36 -25.09 -26.01
CA GLY A 107 -13.48 -24.66 -27.10
C GLY A 107 -13.05 -23.21 -27.05
N THR A 108 -13.32 -22.49 -25.95
CA THR A 108 -12.87 -21.10 -25.75
C THR A 108 -11.43 -21.09 -25.24
N GLU A 109 -10.51 -20.46 -25.99
CA GLU A 109 -9.13 -20.26 -25.55
C GLU A 109 -9.07 -19.08 -24.57
N THR A 110 -8.82 -19.36 -23.29
CA THR A 110 -8.54 -18.33 -22.27
C THR A 110 -7.03 -18.16 -22.13
N TYR A 111 -6.54 -16.96 -22.47
CA TYR A 111 -5.15 -16.59 -22.27
C TYR A 111 -4.98 -15.96 -20.89
N THR A 112 -4.33 -16.68 -19.97
CA THR A 112 -3.88 -16.14 -18.69
C THR A 112 -2.48 -15.57 -18.85
N PHE A 113 -2.36 -14.24 -18.81
CA PHE A 113 -1.06 -13.59 -18.71
C PHE A 113 -0.59 -13.68 -17.24
N GLU A 114 0.30 -14.62 -16.95
CA GLU A 114 0.99 -14.59 -15.68
C GLU A 114 2.02 -13.45 -15.67
N GLU A 115 1.81 -12.48 -14.82
CA GLU A 115 2.79 -11.41 -14.61
C GLU A 115 4.06 -12.00 -14.00
N ASN A 116 5.18 -11.96 -14.72
CA ASN A 116 6.49 -12.47 -14.28
C ASN A 116 7.17 -11.57 -13.23
N TRP A 117 6.43 -10.67 -12.59
CA TRP A 117 6.94 -9.74 -11.59
C TRP A 117 5.95 -9.57 -10.43
N ARG A 118 6.47 -9.05 -9.31
CA ARG A 118 5.68 -8.67 -8.13
C ARG A 118 6.17 -7.34 -7.58
N TRP A 119 5.31 -6.66 -6.84
CA TRP A 119 5.69 -5.49 -6.06
C TRP A 119 6.37 -5.92 -4.76
N ARG A 120 7.62 -5.50 -4.56
CA ARG A 120 8.26 -5.50 -3.25
C ARG A 120 7.92 -4.18 -2.59
N LYS A 121 7.33 -4.22 -1.38
CA LYS A 121 6.93 -3.06 -0.61
C LYS A 121 7.99 -2.79 0.45
N ASP A 122 8.70 -1.68 0.28
CA ASP A 122 9.74 -1.24 1.20
C ASP A 122 9.16 -0.18 2.12
N TYR A 123 9.39 -0.30 3.43
CA TYR A 123 8.86 0.60 4.45
C TYR A 123 10.00 1.19 5.26
N GLN A 124 9.88 2.47 5.60
CA GLN A 124 10.81 3.21 6.46
C GLN A 124 10.03 4.20 7.34
N LEU A 125 10.61 4.61 8.46
CA LEU A 125 10.07 5.67 9.31
C LEU A 125 10.78 6.98 8.98
N TYR A 126 10.03 8.04 8.69
CA TYR A 126 10.59 9.36 8.44
C TYR A 126 10.35 10.28 9.64
N LEU A 127 11.44 10.78 10.22
CA LEU A 127 11.45 11.75 11.31
C LEU A 127 11.69 13.17 10.73
N PRO A 128 10.68 14.04 10.68
CA PRO A 128 10.86 15.41 10.16
C PRO A 128 11.87 16.23 10.94
N SER A 129 11.92 16.06 12.27
CA SER A 129 12.84 16.78 13.17
C SER A 129 14.32 16.52 12.84
N GLN A 130 14.65 15.36 12.33
CA GLN A 130 16.03 14.96 11.97
C GLN A 130 16.23 14.84 10.46
N GLN A 131 15.15 14.98 9.67
CA GLN A 131 15.14 14.70 8.22
C GLN A 131 15.73 13.33 7.89
N ALA A 132 15.45 12.32 8.72
CA ALA A 132 16.05 11.01 8.67
C ALA A 132 15.02 9.95 8.31
N LEU A 133 15.41 9.05 7.40
CA LEU A 133 14.71 7.80 7.08
C LEU A 133 15.34 6.67 7.90
N LEU A 134 14.53 5.98 8.68
CA LEU A 134 14.94 4.88 9.55
C LEU A 134 14.36 3.58 9.02
N PRO A 135 15.09 2.47 9.06
CA PRO A 135 14.59 1.19 8.56
C PRO A 135 13.37 0.72 9.37
N PHE A 136 12.42 0.07 8.67
CA PHE A 136 11.29 -0.63 9.28
C PHE A 136 10.99 -1.91 8.47
N PRO A 137 10.81 -3.08 9.13
CA PRO A 137 10.92 -3.31 10.56
C PRO A 137 12.38 -3.29 11.07
N ASP A 138 12.58 -2.88 12.33
CA ASP A 138 13.86 -2.89 13.03
C ASP A 138 13.61 -3.12 14.53
N ASP A 139 14.48 -3.88 15.20
CA ASP A 139 14.33 -4.24 16.63
C ASP A 139 14.45 -3.04 17.58
N ALA A 140 15.07 -1.95 17.13
CA ALA A 140 15.18 -0.71 17.89
C ALA A 140 13.92 0.18 17.84
N VAL A 141 12.92 -0.20 17.03
CA VAL A 141 11.63 0.50 16.97
C VAL A 141 10.77 0.09 18.16
N PRO A 142 10.20 1.06 18.94
CA PRO A 142 9.30 0.74 20.05
C PRO A 142 8.12 -0.13 19.62
N GLU A 143 7.77 -1.15 20.40
CA GLU A 143 6.68 -2.09 20.09
C GLU A 143 5.32 -1.40 19.87
N ALA A 144 5.04 -0.37 20.66
CA ALA A 144 3.83 0.43 20.51
C ALA A 144 3.76 1.10 19.13
N LEU A 145 4.89 1.67 18.66
CA LEU A 145 5.00 2.28 17.35
C LEU A 145 4.90 1.23 16.24
N ALA A 146 5.59 0.11 16.37
CA ALA A 146 5.51 -1.00 15.42
C ALA A 146 4.06 -1.50 15.25
N THR A 147 3.30 -1.56 16.34
CA THR A 147 1.88 -1.91 16.31
C THR A 147 1.04 -0.89 15.52
N ILE A 148 1.27 0.41 15.73
CA ILE A 148 0.59 1.49 14.97
C ILE A 148 0.90 1.35 13.48
N VAL A 149 2.18 1.24 13.14
CA VAL A 149 2.65 1.13 11.74
C VAL A 149 2.08 -0.11 11.06
N ASN A 150 2.11 -1.27 11.72
CA ASN A 150 1.54 -2.50 11.16
C ASN A 150 0.03 -2.39 10.92
N LYS A 151 -0.72 -1.70 11.80
CA LYS A 151 -2.14 -1.44 11.56
C LYS A 151 -2.37 -0.52 10.36
N VAL A 152 -1.52 0.49 10.15
CA VAL A 152 -1.59 1.36 8.96
C VAL A 152 -1.26 0.57 7.70
N ILE A 153 -0.20 -0.25 7.71
CA ILE A 153 0.19 -1.09 6.57
C ILE A 153 -0.91 -2.08 6.17
N ASN A 154 -1.63 -2.63 7.14
CA ASN A 154 -2.66 -3.65 6.90
C ASN A 154 -4.09 -3.07 6.78
N ALA A 155 -4.27 -1.75 6.97
CA ALA A 155 -5.56 -1.12 6.77
C ALA A 155 -5.97 -1.17 5.29
N GLU A 156 -7.26 -1.25 5.01
CA GLU A 156 -7.79 -1.04 3.67
C GLU A 156 -7.68 0.44 3.29
N ASP A 157 -7.23 0.73 2.07
CA ASP A 157 -7.14 2.10 1.59
C ASP A 157 -8.53 2.72 1.41
N ALA A 158 -8.69 3.96 1.87
CA ALA A 158 -10.00 4.61 1.91
C ALA A 158 -10.53 5.01 0.51
N PHE A 159 -9.65 5.31 -0.45
CA PHE A 159 -10.05 5.56 -1.83
C PHE A 159 -10.58 4.29 -2.48
N ARG A 160 -9.88 3.17 -2.32
CA ARG A 160 -10.28 1.87 -2.86
C ARG A 160 -11.60 1.37 -2.27
N SER A 161 -11.81 1.56 -0.97
CA SER A 161 -13.08 1.22 -0.29
C SER A 161 -14.26 2.05 -0.84
N ALA A 162 -14.05 3.32 -1.16
CA ALA A 162 -15.08 4.18 -1.76
C ALA A 162 -15.45 3.71 -3.18
N GLU A 163 -14.46 3.35 -4.01
CA GLU A 163 -14.69 2.81 -5.36
C GLU A 163 -15.51 1.52 -5.34
N LEU A 164 -15.15 0.57 -4.48
CA LEU A 164 -15.88 -0.69 -4.32
C LEU A 164 -17.33 -0.48 -3.86
N SER A 165 -17.56 0.51 -3.01
CA SER A 165 -18.91 0.85 -2.54
C SER A 165 -19.75 1.47 -3.66
N SER A 166 -19.16 2.34 -4.48
CA SER A 166 -19.79 2.93 -5.66
C SER A 166 -20.15 1.87 -6.70
N ALA A 167 -19.21 0.98 -7.03
CA ALA A 167 -19.43 -0.11 -7.98
C ALA A 167 -20.58 -1.05 -7.58
N LYS A 168 -20.75 -1.31 -6.29
CA LYS A 168 -21.86 -2.12 -5.78
C LYS A 168 -23.22 -1.45 -6.00
N VAL A 169 -23.28 -0.14 -5.86
CA VAL A 169 -24.54 0.62 -6.09
C VAL A 169 -24.93 0.58 -7.56
N ASP A 170 -23.99 0.77 -8.47
CA ASP A 170 -24.23 0.72 -9.90
C ASP A 170 -24.73 -0.66 -10.36
N PHE A 171 -24.19 -1.74 -9.79
CA PHE A 171 -24.63 -3.10 -10.12
C PHE A 171 -26.07 -3.37 -9.69
N VAL A 172 -26.52 -2.86 -8.55
CA VAL A 172 -27.89 -3.04 -8.06
C VAL A 172 -28.90 -2.28 -8.92
N VAL A 173 -28.53 -1.11 -9.45
CA VAL A 173 -29.41 -0.31 -10.33
C VAL A 173 -29.60 -0.98 -11.70
N GLN A 174 -28.60 -1.65 -12.24
CA GLN A 174 -28.68 -2.32 -13.55
C GLN A 174 -29.54 -3.59 -13.57
N VAL A 175 -29.78 -4.22 -12.42
CA VAL A 175 -30.64 -5.45 -12.34
C VAL A 175 -32.14 -5.13 -12.33
N SER A 176 -32.52 -3.87 -12.14
CA SER A 176 -33.94 -3.43 -12.19
C SER A 176 -34.39 -3.15 -13.62
N LEU A 177 -34.40 -4.15 -14.49
CA LEU A 177 -35.07 -4.05 -15.79
C LEU A 177 -36.60 -4.02 -15.55
N PRO A 178 -37.35 -3.09 -16.19
CA PRO A 178 -38.80 -3.11 -16.15
C PRO A 178 -39.33 -4.42 -16.79
N PRO A 179 -40.43 -4.97 -16.28
CA PRO A 179 -41.02 -6.16 -16.88
C PRO A 179 -41.44 -5.88 -18.34
N CYS A 180 -41.15 -6.84 -19.24
CA CYS A 180 -41.61 -6.79 -20.61
C CYS A 180 -43.10 -6.54 -20.64
N PRO A 181 -43.63 -5.64 -21.52
CA PRO A 181 -45.06 -5.50 -21.74
C PRO A 181 -45.62 -6.83 -22.26
N PRO A 182 -46.83 -7.25 -21.85
CA PRO A 182 -47.50 -8.42 -22.39
C PRO A 182 -47.84 -8.18 -23.87
N ASP A 183 -47.70 -9.21 -24.71
CA ASP A 183 -48.09 -9.27 -26.12
C ASP A 183 -49.59 -9.00 -26.34
#